data_79683621cc123fb4e036d355a03439f6
#
_entry.id   79683621cc123fb4e036d355a03439f6
#
_cell.length_a   1.000
_cell.length_b   1.000
_cell.length_c   1.000
_cell.angle_alpha   90.00
_cell.angle_beta   90.00
_cell.angle_gamma   90.00
#
_symmetry.space_group_name_H-M   'P 1'
#
loop_
_entity.id
_entity.type
_entity.pdbx_description
1 polymer ?
#
loop_
_entity_poly.entity_id
_entity_poly.type
_entity_poly.pdbx_seq_one_letter_code
_entity_poly.pdbx_strand_id
1 'polypeptide(L)'
;MSVLWEALNNISTITMVLLFISLAIALFYEMVNGFHDTANAVAMIIYTNSMKASYSVIMAGIMNFFGVILGGIGVAYVIVHLLPLDIMVSSNQTGTLVMIFALLIAALVWNFGTWYFGLPVSSSHSLIGSLVGVSIAFGMTNGFSFSQSVNWDVVYKILTALAVAPLGGFIVAYISMKISRIFVKNPKYYRTPSTTEDGKKKKPNFWMRTGIIATGAGVSFAHGSNDGQKGIGLVMIILIGILPTYYSLNMEAHQYKIMQVRDSAANLAKFYKDNNETLTKLLDEKKVKSALKVQSQIAECNVNQVYNTTVEIATKLDGLKTYSELTPDDRWNVHNAVLCSDNFFEQVEKAYKSIDKDKSDYVSDQRKLLLPSTEYVPYWVIIAVALMIGIGTMIGYKRVVHTIGEKIGSKPINHMQGTISQGMAMITILLANFAHAPVSTTHIVSSSVAGTMVAEPDGTVQKKTINTILLAWLFTLPVTALMSAGIYVCLSYIFKI
;
A
#
# COMPACT_ATOMS: atom_id res chain seq x y z
N MET A 1 18.49 -2.54 13.26
CA MET A 1 19.60 -3.51 12.97
C MET A 1 19.95 -4.38 14.17
N SER A 2 20.03 -3.85 15.40
CA SER A 2 20.27 -4.64 16.63
C SER A 2 19.22 -5.74 16.83
N VAL A 3 17.93 -5.40 16.68
CA VAL A 3 16.80 -6.34 16.81
C VAL A 3 16.90 -7.51 15.81
N LEU A 4 17.25 -7.21 14.54
CA LEU A 4 17.42 -8.26 13.53
C LEU A 4 18.58 -9.19 13.90
N TRP A 5 19.70 -8.63 14.36
CA TRP A 5 20.86 -9.42 14.76
C TRP A 5 20.56 -10.32 15.96
N GLU A 6 19.82 -9.80 16.96
CA GLU A 6 19.36 -10.58 18.11
C GLU A 6 18.43 -11.71 17.66
N ALA A 7 17.47 -11.42 16.78
CA ALA A 7 16.57 -12.42 16.23
C ALA A 7 17.32 -13.55 15.50
N LEU A 8 18.29 -13.18 14.64
CA LEU A 8 19.08 -14.15 13.86
C LEU A 8 19.89 -15.11 14.72
N ASN A 9 20.37 -14.67 15.90
CA ASN A 9 21.11 -15.52 16.82
C ASN A 9 20.23 -16.52 17.57
N ASN A 10 18.90 -16.31 17.58
CA ASN A 10 17.96 -17.14 18.34
C ASN A 10 17.05 -18.04 17.49
N ILE A 11 17.20 -18.02 16.17
CA ILE A 11 16.42 -18.86 15.24
C ILE A 11 17.26 -19.99 14.63
N SER A 12 16.58 -21.02 14.12
CA SER A 12 17.26 -22.11 13.42
C SER A 12 17.92 -21.62 12.12
N THR A 13 19.03 -22.25 11.72
CA THR A 13 19.71 -21.94 10.45
C THR A 13 18.76 -22.04 9.24
N ILE A 14 17.85 -23.02 9.26
CA ILE A 14 16.84 -23.18 8.18
C ILE A 14 15.90 -21.97 8.15
N THR A 15 15.35 -21.58 9.29
CA THR A 15 14.48 -20.38 9.37
C THR A 15 15.22 -19.13 8.91
N MET A 16 16.48 -18.97 9.30
CA MET A 16 17.32 -17.85 8.86
C MET A 16 17.48 -17.81 7.33
N VAL A 17 17.80 -18.96 6.70
CA VAL A 17 17.94 -19.05 5.25
C VAL A 17 16.62 -18.72 4.54
N LEU A 18 15.49 -19.28 5.02
CA LEU A 18 14.17 -19.03 4.44
C LEU A 18 13.74 -17.57 4.62
N LEU A 19 14.06 -16.93 5.75
CA LEU A 19 13.84 -15.50 5.97
C LEU A 19 14.60 -14.67 4.92
N PHE A 20 15.89 -14.92 4.73
CA PHE A 20 16.68 -14.17 3.76
C PHE A 20 16.20 -14.38 2.32
N ILE A 21 15.79 -15.60 1.96
CA ILE A 21 15.20 -15.88 0.65
C ILE A 21 13.88 -15.10 0.48
N SER A 22 13.00 -15.11 1.48
CA SER A 22 11.73 -14.37 1.44
C SER A 22 11.95 -12.87 1.30
N LEU A 23 12.89 -12.30 2.07
CA LEU A 23 13.25 -10.89 1.97
C LEU A 23 13.86 -10.55 0.60
N ALA A 24 14.73 -11.41 0.07
CA ALA A 24 15.33 -11.22 -1.25
C ALA A 24 14.25 -11.21 -2.35
N ILE A 25 13.28 -12.14 -2.31
CA ILE A 25 12.17 -12.19 -3.27
C ILE A 25 11.27 -10.96 -3.12
N ALA A 26 10.95 -10.53 -1.90
CA ALA A 26 10.15 -9.33 -1.66
C ALA A 26 10.85 -8.05 -2.16
N LEU A 27 12.13 -7.91 -1.91
CA LEU A 27 12.92 -6.78 -2.43
C LEU A 27 13.06 -6.85 -3.96
N PHE A 28 13.20 -8.03 -4.54
CA PHE A 28 13.18 -8.21 -5.99
C PHE A 28 11.81 -7.88 -6.58
N TYR A 29 10.72 -8.23 -5.89
CA TYR A 29 9.37 -7.80 -6.29
C TYR A 29 9.26 -6.27 -6.35
N GLU A 30 9.81 -5.54 -5.38
CA GLU A 30 9.83 -4.08 -5.40
C GLU A 30 10.69 -3.50 -6.54
N MET A 31 11.78 -4.16 -6.88
CA MET A 31 12.57 -3.80 -8.06
C MET A 31 11.74 -3.99 -9.35
N VAL A 32 10.99 -5.11 -9.45
CA VAL A 32 10.07 -5.38 -10.57
C VAL A 32 8.95 -4.34 -10.62
N ASN A 33 8.39 -3.95 -9.47
CA ASN A 33 7.40 -2.87 -9.35
C ASN A 33 7.97 -1.55 -9.89
N GLY A 34 9.20 -1.20 -9.49
CA GLY A 34 9.89 0.01 -9.96
C GLY A 34 10.01 0.06 -11.50
N PHE A 35 10.48 -0.99 -12.16
CA PHE A 35 10.63 -0.96 -13.61
C PHE A 35 9.31 -1.15 -14.39
N HIS A 36 8.30 -1.78 -13.79
CA HIS A 36 6.97 -1.90 -14.37
C HIS A 36 6.29 -0.51 -14.46
N ASP A 37 6.39 0.27 -13.39
CA ASP A 37 5.66 1.54 -13.26
C ASP A 37 6.46 2.78 -13.68
N THR A 38 7.74 2.62 -14.06
CA THR A 38 8.57 3.72 -14.59
C THR A 38 7.89 4.48 -15.73
N ALA A 39 7.19 3.75 -16.60
CA ALA A 39 6.51 4.33 -17.76
C ALA A 39 5.47 5.38 -17.38
N ASN A 40 4.80 5.21 -16.25
CA ASN A 40 3.77 6.14 -15.75
C ASN A 40 4.33 7.56 -15.57
N ALA A 41 5.58 7.66 -15.12
CA ALA A 41 6.24 8.94 -14.84
C ALA A 41 7.00 9.50 -16.04
N VAL A 42 7.68 8.65 -16.82
CA VAL A 42 8.62 9.14 -17.84
C VAL A 42 8.06 9.17 -19.26
N ALA A 43 6.92 8.48 -19.54
CA ALA A 43 6.38 8.41 -20.89
C ALA A 43 6.15 9.80 -21.50
N MET A 44 5.48 10.70 -20.79
CA MET A 44 5.18 12.05 -21.28
C MET A 44 6.45 12.88 -21.47
N ILE A 45 7.44 12.75 -20.60
CA ILE A 45 8.72 13.46 -20.68
C ILE A 45 9.48 13.03 -21.94
N ILE A 46 9.52 11.73 -22.22
CA ILE A 46 10.21 11.14 -23.37
C ILE A 46 9.47 11.48 -24.67
N TYR A 47 8.13 11.30 -24.69
CA TYR A 47 7.32 11.56 -25.89
C TYR A 47 7.35 13.01 -26.34
N THR A 48 7.30 13.94 -25.39
CA THR A 48 7.35 15.37 -25.68
C THR A 48 8.76 15.89 -25.97
N ASN A 49 9.77 15.00 -25.93
CA ASN A 49 11.19 15.38 -26.06
C ASN A 49 11.63 16.44 -25.04
N SER A 50 11.02 16.44 -23.85
CA SER A 50 11.35 17.40 -22.78
C SER A 50 12.70 17.09 -22.14
N MET A 51 13.07 15.81 -22.00
CA MET A 51 14.35 15.35 -21.47
C MET A 51 14.79 14.05 -22.19
N LYS A 52 16.09 13.77 -22.22
CA LYS A 52 16.61 12.50 -22.72
C LYS A 52 16.14 11.35 -21.84
N ALA A 53 15.79 10.21 -22.43
CA ALA A 53 15.26 9.06 -21.72
C ALA A 53 16.13 8.61 -20.52
N SER A 54 17.46 8.57 -20.69
CA SER A 54 18.40 8.20 -19.62
C SER A 54 18.31 9.12 -18.39
N TYR A 55 18.24 10.43 -18.62
CA TYR A 55 18.10 11.39 -17.52
C TYR A 55 16.70 11.34 -16.88
N SER A 56 15.67 11.08 -17.70
CA SER A 56 14.29 10.96 -17.19
C SER A 56 14.14 9.78 -16.23
N VAL A 57 14.72 8.62 -16.54
CA VAL A 57 14.63 7.44 -15.67
C VAL A 57 15.49 7.57 -14.40
N ILE A 58 16.66 8.21 -14.49
CA ILE A 58 17.49 8.51 -13.31
C ILE A 58 16.72 9.46 -12.36
N MET A 59 16.17 10.54 -12.90
CA MET A 59 15.32 11.48 -12.14
C MET A 59 14.15 10.74 -11.49
N ALA A 60 13.45 9.90 -12.25
CA ALA A 60 12.32 9.15 -11.75
C ALA A 60 12.72 8.18 -10.61
N GLY A 61 13.85 7.48 -10.74
CA GLY A 61 14.38 6.60 -9.70
C GLY A 61 14.76 7.35 -8.42
N ILE A 62 15.40 8.52 -8.54
CA ILE A 62 15.73 9.38 -7.39
C ILE A 62 14.45 9.89 -6.71
N MET A 63 13.46 10.32 -7.49
CA MET A 63 12.19 10.81 -6.93
C MET A 63 11.38 9.70 -6.28
N ASN A 64 11.37 8.48 -6.83
CA ASN A 64 10.79 7.31 -6.20
C ASN A 64 11.46 6.98 -4.86
N PHE A 65 12.78 6.98 -4.82
CA PHE A 65 13.54 6.77 -3.59
C PHE A 65 13.13 7.76 -2.49
N PHE A 66 13.10 9.05 -2.79
CA PHE A 66 12.65 10.06 -1.82
C PHE A 66 11.16 9.94 -1.50
N GLY A 67 10.34 9.53 -2.46
CA GLY A 67 8.92 9.23 -2.23
C GLY A 67 8.71 8.18 -1.15
N VAL A 68 9.46 7.08 -1.18
CA VAL A 68 9.40 6.03 -0.14
C VAL A 68 9.84 6.57 1.23
N ILE A 69 10.97 7.28 1.29
CA ILE A 69 11.51 7.78 2.56
C ILE A 69 10.57 8.78 3.23
N LEU A 70 9.91 9.63 2.45
CA LEU A 70 9.06 10.72 2.94
C LEU A 70 7.56 10.37 2.93
N GLY A 71 7.19 9.21 2.38
CA GLY A 71 5.79 8.81 2.16
C GLY A 71 5.01 8.42 3.42
N GLY A 72 5.71 8.15 4.53
CA GLY A 72 5.09 7.64 5.75
C GLY A 72 4.90 6.12 5.74
N ILE A 73 4.07 5.61 6.65
CA ILE A 73 3.84 4.15 6.82
C ILE A 73 2.35 3.77 6.81
N GLY A 74 1.43 4.72 6.66
CA GLY A 74 0.00 4.45 6.81
C GLY A 74 -0.53 3.43 5.80
N VAL A 75 -0.15 3.53 4.52
CA VAL A 75 -0.53 2.54 3.50
C VAL A 75 0.12 1.17 3.78
N ALA A 76 1.34 1.14 4.36
CA ALA A 76 2.01 -0.11 4.70
C ALA A 76 1.19 -0.92 5.70
N TYR A 77 0.66 -0.27 6.75
CA TYR A 77 -0.14 -0.95 7.75
C TYR A 77 -1.54 -1.34 7.26
N VAL A 78 -2.13 -0.62 6.31
CA VAL A 78 -3.34 -1.10 5.62
C VAL A 78 -3.09 -2.44 4.92
N ILE A 79 -1.90 -2.63 4.32
CA ILE A 79 -1.51 -3.92 3.71
C ILE A 79 -1.26 -5.00 4.76
N VAL A 80 -0.59 -4.66 5.88
CA VAL A 80 -0.36 -5.59 7.00
C VAL A 80 -1.68 -6.05 7.61
N HIS A 81 -2.61 -5.14 7.86
CA HIS A 81 -3.92 -5.44 8.46
C HIS A 81 -4.89 -6.16 7.51
N LEU A 82 -4.54 -6.33 6.24
CA LEU A 82 -5.32 -7.16 5.32
C LEU A 82 -5.29 -8.63 5.74
N LEU A 83 -4.14 -9.07 6.28
CA LEU A 83 -3.95 -10.42 6.81
C LEU A 83 -4.40 -10.49 8.27
N PRO A 84 -5.12 -11.53 8.68
CA PRO A 84 -5.33 -11.81 10.09
C PRO A 84 -4.02 -12.38 10.69
N LEU A 85 -3.19 -11.49 11.23
CA LEU A 85 -1.85 -11.84 11.75
C LEU A 85 -1.92 -12.93 12.82
N ASP A 86 -3.00 -12.95 13.60
CA ASP A 86 -3.27 -13.98 14.62
C ASP A 86 -3.28 -15.40 14.04
N ILE A 87 -3.87 -15.58 12.85
CA ILE A 87 -3.88 -16.87 12.17
C ILE A 87 -2.46 -17.27 11.74
N MET A 88 -1.66 -16.30 11.29
CA MET A 88 -0.29 -16.57 10.86
C MET A 88 0.60 -17.03 12.03
N VAL A 89 0.46 -16.39 13.18
CA VAL A 89 1.34 -16.65 14.34
C VAL A 89 0.88 -17.88 15.13
N SER A 90 -0.43 -18.13 15.20
CA SER A 90 -0.97 -19.33 15.87
C SER A 90 -0.81 -20.62 15.06
N SER A 91 -0.57 -20.50 13.76
CA SER A 91 -0.36 -21.64 12.87
C SER A 91 1.07 -22.20 12.97
N ASN A 92 1.27 -23.39 12.43
CA ASN A 92 2.59 -23.97 12.29
C ASN A 92 3.51 -23.03 11.49
N GLN A 93 4.71 -22.75 11.98
CA GLN A 93 5.71 -21.88 11.33
C GLN A 93 5.96 -22.28 9.86
N THR A 94 5.92 -23.56 9.53
CA THR A 94 6.06 -24.06 8.15
C THR A 94 4.89 -23.60 7.27
N GLY A 95 3.66 -23.63 7.79
CA GLY A 95 2.47 -23.15 7.07
C GLY A 95 2.56 -21.66 6.75
N THR A 96 3.00 -20.85 7.70
CA THR A 96 3.24 -19.42 7.51
C THR A 96 4.30 -19.15 6.45
N LEU A 97 5.40 -19.89 6.46
CA LEU A 97 6.45 -19.78 5.43
C LEU A 97 5.91 -20.13 4.04
N VAL A 98 5.16 -21.23 3.91
CA VAL A 98 4.54 -21.64 2.64
C VAL A 98 3.55 -20.58 2.15
N MET A 99 2.78 -19.97 3.04
CA MET A 99 1.88 -18.86 2.71
C MET A 99 2.65 -17.66 2.15
N ILE A 100 3.73 -17.25 2.80
CA ILE A 100 4.59 -16.14 2.37
C ILE A 100 5.18 -16.43 0.98
N PHE A 101 5.73 -17.63 0.77
CA PHE A 101 6.29 -18.01 -0.54
C PHE A 101 5.22 -18.05 -1.64
N ALA A 102 4.04 -18.58 -1.37
CA ALA A 102 2.95 -18.62 -2.34
C ALA A 102 2.51 -17.22 -2.76
N LEU A 103 2.38 -16.31 -1.79
CA LEU A 103 2.12 -14.89 -2.02
C LEU A 103 3.16 -14.26 -2.94
N LEU A 104 4.44 -14.37 -2.55
CA LEU A 104 5.56 -13.73 -3.25
C LEU A 104 5.71 -14.26 -4.68
N ILE A 105 5.62 -15.57 -4.87
CA ILE A 105 5.73 -16.20 -6.19
C ILE A 105 4.59 -15.76 -7.09
N ALA A 106 3.34 -15.76 -6.59
CA ALA A 106 2.19 -15.35 -7.38
C ALA A 106 2.30 -13.88 -7.83
N ALA A 107 2.58 -12.97 -6.91
CA ALA A 107 2.72 -11.55 -7.19
C ALA A 107 3.88 -11.27 -8.17
N LEU A 108 5.03 -11.93 -7.96
CA LEU A 108 6.21 -11.75 -8.81
C LEU A 108 5.99 -12.31 -10.23
N VAL A 109 5.47 -13.53 -10.36
CA VAL A 109 5.22 -14.17 -11.66
C VAL A 109 4.23 -13.33 -12.48
N TRP A 110 3.17 -12.83 -11.85
CA TRP A 110 2.19 -11.98 -12.54
C TRP A 110 2.81 -10.66 -13.01
N ASN A 111 3.49 -9.93 -12.10
CA ASN A 111 4.08 -8.64 -12.46
C ASN A 111 5.18 -8.77 -13.51
N PHE A 112 6.06 -9.76 -13.36
CA PHE A 112 7.13 -10.01 -14.34
C PHE A 112 6.58 -10.44 -15.69
N GLY A 113 5.59 -11.35 -15.70
CA GLY A 113 4.95 -11.81 -16.91
C GLY A 113 4.25 -10.68 -17.68
N THR A 114 3.44 -9.89 -16.99
CA THR A 114 2.71 -8.77 -17.62
C THR A 114 3.65 -7.68 -18.13
N TRP A 115 4.73 -7.38 -17.39
CA TRP A 115 5.80 -6.49 -17.87
C TRP A 115 6.46 -7.04 -19.14
N TYR A 116 6.76 -8.36 -19.17
CA TYR A 116 7.38 -8.99 -20.33
C TYR A 116 6.54 -8.80 -21.61
N PHE A 117 5.22 -8.90 -21.49
CA PHE A 117 4.28 -8.66 -22.60
C PHE A 117 3.95 -7.17 -22.83
N GLY A 118 4.48 -6.25 -22.02
CA GLY A 118 4.25 -4.80 -22.15
C GLY A 118 2.81 -4.39 -21.83
N LEU A 119 2.12 -5.15 -20.99
CA LEU A 119 0.76 -4.85 -20.55
C LEU A 119 0.80 -3.89 -19.33
N PRO A 120 0.12 -2.73 -19.38
CA PRO A 120 0.04 -1.80 -18.27
C PRO A 120 -0.99 -2.31 -17.24
N VAL A 121 -0.57 -3.23 -16.41
CA VAL A 121 -1.37 -3.74 -15.28
C VAL A 121 -0.95 -3.07 -13.97
N SER A 122 -1.73 -3.30 -12.93
CA SER A 122 -1.49 -2.75 -11.61
C SER A 122 -0.74 -3.74 -10.72
N SER A 123 0.46 -3.39 -10.31
CA SER A 123 1.21 -4.10 -9.27
C SER A 123 0.45 -4.17 -7.94
N SER A 124 -0.32 -3.11 -7.61
CA SER A 124 -1.18 -3.09 -6.43
C SER A 124 -2.28 -4.14 -6.48
N HIS A 125 -2.95 -4.30 -7.63
CA HIS A 125 -3.98 -5.33 -7.80
C HIS A 125 -3.39 -6.74 -7.69
N SER A 126 -2.19 -6.95 -8.25
CA SER A 126 -1.53 -8.26 -8.17
C SER A 126 -1.12 -8.61 -6.74
N LEU A 127 -0.58 -7.66 -5.97
CA LEU A 127 -0.22 -7.85 -4.58
C LEU A 127 -1.46 -8.13 -3.71
N ILE A 128 -2.48 -7.27 -3.81
CA ILE A 128 -3.71 -7.40 -3.01
C ILE A 128 -4.46 -8.69 -3.36
N GLY A 129 -4.57 -9.02 -4.65
CA GLY A 129 -5.16 -10.27 -5.09
C GLY A 129 -4.42 -11.48 -4.52
N SER A 130 -3.08 -11.48 -4.60
CA SER A 130 -2.26 -12.56 -4.05
C SER A 130 -2.38 -12.67 -2.54
N LEU A 131 -2.45 -11.55 -1.81
CA LEU A 131 -2.70 -11.52 -0.37
C LEU A 131 -4.06 -12.12 -0.02
N VAL A 132 -5.13 -11.68 -0.66
CA VAL A 132 -6.48 -12.18 -0.41
C VAL A 132 -6.58 -13.67 -0.73
N GLY A 133 -6.07 -14.10 -1.87
CA GLY A 133 -6.17 -15.49 -2.31
C GLY A 133 -5.41 -16.45 -1.39
N VAL A 134 -4.17 -16.11 -1.03
CA VAL A 134 -3.38 -16.95 -0.14
C VAL A 134 -3.96 -16.98 1.27
N SER A 135 -4.49 -15.85 1.77
CA SER A 135 -5.13 -15.80 3.10
C SER A 135 -6.36 -16.68 3.17
N ILE A 136 -7.20 -16.69 2.13
CA ILE A 136 -8.36 -17.56 2.06
C ILE A 136 -7.93 -19.03 2.10
N ALA A 137 -6.97 -19.40 1.25
CA ALA A 137 -6.48 -20.79 1.18
C ALA A 137 -5.84 -21.21 2.51
N PHE A 138 -4.98 -20.38 3.07
CA PHE A 138 -4.33 -20.62 4.36
C PHE A 138 -5.32 -20.73 5.51
N GLY A 139 -6.26 -19.79 5.61
CA GLY A 139 -7.29 -19.82 6.66
C GLY A 139 -8.16 -21.06 6.57
N MET A 140 -8.66 -21.40 5.39
CA MET A 140 -9.51 -22.58 5.19
C MET A 140 -8.80 -23.90 5.49
N THR A 141 -7.53 -24.04 5.15
CA THR A 141 -6.73 -25.24 5.49
C THR A 141 -6.44 -25.35 6.97
N ASN A 142 -6.43 -24.23 7.70
CA ASN A 142 -6.28 -24.20 9.17
C ASN A 142 -7.64 -24.20 9.93
N GLY A 143 -8.74 -24.51 9.26
CA GLY A 143 -10.06 -24.68 9.90
C GLY A 143 -10.86 -23.40 10.10
N PHE A 144 -10.40 -22.27 9.53
CA PHE A 144 -11.14 -21.01 9.58
C PHE A 144 -12.17 -20.93 8.45
N SER A 145 -13.26 -20.22 8.68
CA SER A 145 -14.25 -19.95 7.63
C SER A 145 -13.72 -18.90 6.63
N PHE A 146 -14.33 -18.87 5.45
CA PHE A 146 -14.03 -17.85 4.42
C PHE A 146 -14.10 -16.42 4.97
N SER A 147 -15.10 -16.13 5.82
CA SER A 147 -15.28 -14.79 6.41
C SER A 147 -14.22 -14.43 7.46
N GLN A 148 -13.54 -15.41 8.02
CA GLN A 148 -12.50 -15.22 9.04
C GLN A 148 -11.09 -15.20 8.46
N SER A 149 -10.92 -15.73 7.25
CA SER A 149 -9.60 -15.88 6.62
C SER A 149 -9.01 -14.57 6.13
N VAL A 150 -9.79 -13.49 6.03
CA VAL A 150 -9.36 -12.18 5.50
C VAL A 150 -10.09 -11.07 6.25
N ASN A 151 -9.44 -9.95 6.47
CA ASN A 151 -10.10 -8.75 6.96
C ASN A 151 -10.90 -8.07 5.84
N TRP A 152 -12.17 -8.46 5.70
CA TRP A 152 -13.04 -8.00 4.61
C TRP A 152 -13.32 -6.50 4.67
N ASP A 153 -13.33 -5.87 5.85
CA ASP A 153 -13.53 -4.42 5.97
C ASP A 153 -12.35 -3.66 5.33
N VAL A 154 -11.13 -4.15 5.53
CA VAL A 154 -9.93 -3.61 4.88
C VAL A 154 -9.98 -3.89 3.37
N VAL A 155 -10.36 -5.10 2.95
CA VAL A 155 -10.52 -5.44 1.52
C VAL A 155 -11.50 -4.50 0.84
N TYR A 156 -12.69 -4.28 1.41
CA TYR A 156 -13.70 -3.37 0.83
C TYR A 156 -13.20 -1.93 0.74
N LYS A 157 -12.49 -1.43 1.76
CA LYS A 157 -11.87 -0.09 1.72
C LYS A 157 -10.86 0.01 0.57
N ILE A 158 -9.99 -1.01 0.42
CA ILE A 158 -8.99 -1.06 -0.65
C ILE A 158 -9.66 -1.14 -2.02
N LEU A 159 -10.62 -2.03 -2.23
CA LEU A 159 -11.33 -2.16 -3.51
C LEU A 159 -12.06 -0.87 -3.89
N THR A 160 -12.66 -0.19 -2.91
CA THR A 160 -13.28 1.12 -3.12
C THR A 160 -12.25 2.16 -3.55
N ALA A 161 -11.10 2.24 -2.88
CA ALA A 161 -10.01 3.16 -3.25
C ALA A 161 -9.48 2.86 -4.66
N LEU A 162 -9.29 1.58 -5.00
CA LEU A 162 -8.82 1.13 -6.32
C LEU A 162 -9.81 1.48 -7.45
N ALA A 163 -11.11 1.54 -7.17
CA ALA A 163 -12.13 1.92 -8.14
C ALA A 163 -12.31 3.45 -8.24
N VAL A 164 -12.36 4.13 -7.09
CA VAL A 164 -12.66 5.58 -7.03
C VAL A 164 -11.48 6.42 -7.51
N ALA A 165 -10.24 6.05 -7.19
CA ALA A 165 -9.07 6.86 -7.53
C ALA A 165 -8.85 7.03 -9.05
N PRO A 166 -8.94 5.99 -9.91
CA PRO A 166 -8.87 6.16 -11.36
C PRO A 166 -10.00 7.02 -11.93
N LEU A 167 -11.22 6.87 -11.41
CA LEU A 167 -12.35 7.71 -11.82
C LEU A 167 -12.11 9.18 -11.44
N GLY A 168 -11.61 9.43 -10.23
CA GLY A 168 -11.18 10.75 -9.78
C GLY A 168 -10.11 11.33 -10.69
N GLY A 169 -9.05 10.58 -10.98
CA GLY A 169 -7.97 10.97 -11.89
C GLY A 169 -8.48 11.34 -13.28
N PHE A 170 -9.39 10.54 -13.85
CA PHE A 170 -10.03 10.84 -15.13
C PHE A 170 -10.81 12.16 -15.09
N ILE A 171 -11.72 12.30 -14.11
CA ILE A 171 -12.61 13.46 -14.02
C ILE A 171 -11.82 14.74 -13.80
N VAL A 172 -10.87 14.72 -12.86
CA VAL A 172 -10.07 15.92 -12.55
C VAL A 172 -9.20 16.32 -13.74
N ALA A 173 -8.59 15.34 -14.43
CA ALA A 173 -7.80 15.61 -15.63
C ALA A 173 -8.67 16.13 -16.79
N TYR A 174 -9.87 15.58 -16.99
CA TYR A 174 -10.84 16.06 -17.99
C TYR A 174 -11.23 17.53 -17.72
N ILE A 175 -11.65 17.84 -16.49
CA ILE A 175 -12.05 19.19 -16.09
C ILE A 175 -10.88 20.16 -16.25
N SER A 176 -9.68 19.79 -15.75
CA SER A 176 -8.49 20.62 -15.84
C SER A 176 -8.09 20.92 -17.30
N MET A 177 -8.27 19.94 -18.19
CA MET A 177 -8.01 20.16 -19.62
C MET A 177 -9.02 21.11 -20.24
N LYS A 178 -10.31 21.03 -19.90
CA LYS A 178 -11.36 21.99 -20.31
C LYS A 178 -11.05 23.40 -19.80
N ILE A 179 -10.71 23.53 -18.53
CA ILE A 179 -10.32 24.79 -17.90
C ILE A 179 -9.09 25.40 -18.58
N SER A 180 -8.06 24.58 -18.86
CA SER A 180 -6.85 25.06 -19.54
C SER A 180 -7.15 25.70 -20.88
N ARG A 181 -8.14 25.19 -21.63
CA ARG A 181 -8.59 25.77 -22.91
C ARG A 181 -9.22 27.16 -22.76
N ILE A 182 -9.81 27.47 -21.60
CA ILE A 182 -10.42 28.77 -21.31
C ILE A 182 -9.33 29.82 -21.03
N PHE A 183 -8.35 29.46 -20.18
CA PHE A 183 -7.34 30.40 -19.67
C PHE A 183 -6.08 30.47 -20.52
N VAL A 184 -5.63 29.36 -21.11
CA VAL A 184 -4.40 29.28 -21.89
C VAL A 184 -4.72 29.36 -23.37
N LYS A 185 -4.71 30.57 -23.94
CA LYS A 185 -5.08 30.82 -25.35
C LYS A 185 -3.96 30.54 -26.36
N ASN A 186 -2.70 30.35 -25.89
CA ASN A 186 -1.58 30.19 -26.80
C ASN A 186 -1.58 28.79 -27.46
N PRO A 187 -1.79 28.67 -28.78
CA PRO A 187 -1.91 27.40 -29.47
C PRO A 187 -0.63 26.55 -29.45
N LYS A 188 0.53 27.15 -29.15
CA LYS A 188 1.81 26.44 -29.06
C LYS A 188 1.80 25.36 -27.98
N TYR A 189 1.01 25.53 -26.91
CA TYR A 189 0.93 24.57 -25.80
C TYR A 189 0.11 23.31 -26.14
N TYR A 190 -0.79 23.44 -27.13
CA TYR A 190 -1.65 22.36 -27.60
C TYR A 190 -1.12 21.65 -28.86
N ARG A 191 0.10 21.97 -29.27
CA ARG A 191 0.73 21.28 -30.40
C ARG A 191 1.28 19.91 -29.97
N THR A 192 1.14 18.95 -30.84
CA THR A 192 1.84 17.67 -30.74
C THR A 192 3.34 17.86 -30.98
N PRO A 193 4.20 17.01 -30.42
CA PRO A 193 5.62 17.03 -30.73
C PRO A 193 5.84 16.90 -32.24
N SER A 194 6.47 17.91 -32.84
CA SER A 194 6.82 17.93 -34.26
C SER A 194 8.28 17.51 -34.48
N THR A 195 8.57 16.93 -35.62
CA THR A 195 9.94 16.67 -36.08
C THR A 195 10.46 17.87 -36.88
N THR A 196 11.75 18.06 -36.83
CA THR A 196 12.48 18.98 -37.74
C THR A 196 12.64 18.32 -39.11
N GLU A 197 13.05 19.09 -40.13
CA GLU A 197 13.40 18.57 -41.47
C GLU A 197 14.48 17.49 -41.40
N ASP A 198 15.37 17.54 -40.42
CA ASP A 198 16.40 16.52 -40.15
C ASP A 198 15.85 15.29 -39.36
N GLY A 199 14.55 15.13 -39.21
CA GLY A 199 13.92 14.01 -38.48
C GLY A 199 14.06 14.06 -36.97
N LYS A 200 14.60 15.12 -36.37
CA LYS A 200 14.74 15.27 -34.91
C LYS A 200 13.49 15.89 -34.31
N LYS A 201 13.00 15.31 -33.22
CA LYS A 201 11.87 15.90 -32.45
C LYS A 201 12.26 17.26 -31.85
N LYS A 202 11.42 18.29 -32.08
CA LYS A 202 11.61 19.64 -31.48
C LYS A 202 11.33 19.57 -29.97
N LYS A 203 12.13 20.29 -29.19
CA LYS A 203 11.87 20.44 -27.74
C LYS A 203 10.74 21.44 -27.51
N PRO A 204 9.91 21.25 -26.45
CA PRO A 204 8.96 22.25 -26.00
C PRO A 204 9.66 23.55 -25.60
N ASN A 205 8.87 24.64 -25.48
CA ASN A 205 9.38 25.87 -24.88
C ASN A 205 9.78 25.64 -23.41
N PHE A 206 10.57 26.55 -22.85
CA PHE A 206 11.15 26.40 -21.51
C PHE A 206 10.10 26.11 -20.45
N TRP A 207 9.04 26.91 -20.36
CA TRP A 207 8.01 26.76 -19.33
C TRP A 207 7.23 25.46 -19.44
N MET A 208 6.85 25.07 -20.65
CA MET A 208 6.16 23.80 -20.89
C MET A 208 7.06 22.61 -20.57
N ARG A 209 8.33 22.70 -20.99
CA ARG A 209 9.32 21.68 -20.69
C ARG A 209 9.54 21.50 -19.20
N THR A 210 9.68 22.60 -18.46
CA THR A 210 9.81 22.58 -16.99
C THR A 210 8.54 22.00 -16.33
N GLY A 211 7.35 22.39 -16.80
CA GLY A 211 6.09 21.84 -16.31
C GLY A 211 5.99 20.31 -16.48
N ILE A 212 6.31 19.80 -17.69
CA ILE A 212 6.29 18.36 -17.97
C ILE A 212 7.30 17.60 -17.10
N ILE A 213 8.52 18.14 -16.94
CA ILE A 213 9.55 17.52 -16.10
C ILE A 213 9.13 17.53 -14.64
N ALA A 214 8.63 18.66 -14.14
CA ALA A 214 8.20 18.80 -12.75
C ALA A 214 7.02 17.87 -12.41
N THR A 215 6.00 17.78 -13.28
CA THR A 215 4.86 16.88 -13.07
C THR A 215 5.27 15.41 -13.17
N GLY A 216 6.18 15.04 -14.08
CA GLY A 216 6.71 13.69 -14.14
C GLY A 216 7.57 13.30 -12.93
N ALA A 217 8.41 14.24 -12.44
CA ALA A 217 9.12 14.07 -11.17
C ALA A 217 8.14 13.89 -10.00
N GLY A 218 7.08 14.70 -9.97
CA GLY A 218 6.02 14.60 -8.96
C GLY A 218 5.24 13.29 -9.00
N VAL A 219 4.94 12.76 -10.19
CA VAL A 219 4.33 11.41 -10.33
C VAL A 219 5.27 10.34 -9.80
N SER A 220 6.58 10.42 -10.09
CA SER A 220 7.56 9.47 -9.55
C SER A 220 7.61 9.53 -8.02
N PHE A 221 7.65 10.73 -7.44
CA PHE A 221 7.63 10.92 -6.00
C PHE A 221 6.34 10.35 -5.39
N ALA A 222 5.18 10.67 -5.95
CA ALA A 222 3.89 10.18 -5.49
C ALA A 222 3.76 8.65 -5.62
N HIS A 223 4.32 8.06 -6.69
CA HIS A 223 4.41 6.61 -6.87
C HIS A 223 5.24 5.97 -5.76
N GLY A 224 6.48 6.42 -5.55
CA GLY A 224 7.32 5.92 -4.46
C GLY A 224 6.66 6.07 -3.09
N SER A 225 5.98 7.19 -2.87
CA SER A 225 5.26 7.48 -1.62
C SER A 225 4.06 6.54 -1.37
N ASN A 226 3.39 6.03 -2.39
CA ASN A 226 2.27 5.10 -2.23
C ASN A 226 2.71 3.63 -2.40
N ASP A 227 3.38 3.31 -3.50
CA ASP A 227 3.73 1.93 -3.84
C ASP A 227 4.89 1.40 -3.00
N GLY A 228 5.87 2.24 -2.65
CA GLY A 228 6.92 1.85 -1.72
C GLY A 228 6.40 1.46 -0.33
N GLN A 229 5.32 2.08 0.13
CA GLN A 229 4.69 1.65 1.39
C GLN A 229 4.07 0.23 1.29
N LYS A 230 3.59 -0.18 0.12
CA LYS A 230 3.07 -1.56 -0.07
C LYS A 230 4.21 -2.58 0.05
N GLY A 231 5.38 -2.26 -0.50
CA GLY A 231 6.58 -3.06 -0.32
C GLY A 231 7.07 -3.10 1.13
N ILE A 232 7.02 -1.97 1.82
CA ILE A 232 7.29 -1.93 3.26
C ILE A 232 6.31 -2.85 4.00
N GLY A 233 5.00 -2.77 3.71
CA GLY A 233 3.99 -3.65 4.30
C GLY A 233 4.27 -5.12 4.03
N LEU A 234 4.67 -5.47 2.81
CA LEU A 234 5.04 -6.84 2.44
C LEU A 234 6.25 -7.35 3.24
N VAL A 235 7.30 -6.54 3.40
CA VAL A 235 8.46 -6.89 4.21
C VAL A 235 8.06 -7.02 5.69
N MET A 236 7.18 -6.15 6.21
CA MET A 236 6.70 -6.26 7.59
C MET A 236 5.87 -7.54 7.82
N ILE A 237 5.04 -7.95 6.87
CA ILE A 237 4.32 -9.25 6.91
C ILE A 237 5.30 -10.41 7.05
N ILE A 238 6.40 -10.39 6.30
CA ILE A 238 7.46 -11.42 6.38
C ILE A 238 8.13 -11.41 7.76
N LEU A 239 8.51 -10.23 8.25
CA LEU A 239 9.18 -10.08 9.54
C LEU A 239 8.27 -10.48 10.70
N ILE A 240 7.03 -10.02 10.74
CA ILE A 240 6.07 -10.37 11.79
C ILE A 240 5.69 -11.84 11.70
N GLY A 241 5.49 -12.38 10.50
CA GLY A 241 5.10 -13.77 10.30
C GLY A 241 6.19 -14.79 10.66
N ILE A 242 7.46 -14.48 10.42
CA ILE A 242 8.59 -15.38 10.70
C ILE A 242 9.20 -15.09 12.06
N LEU A 243 9.21 -13.84 12.51
CA LEU A 243 9.84 -13.35 13.74
C LEU A 243 8.87 -12.56 14.62
N PRO A 244 7.69 -13.11 15.00
CA PRO A 244 6.66 -12.37 15.70
C PRO A 244 7.13 -11.76 17.02
N THR A 245 7.95 -12.48 17.79
CA THR A 245 8.48 -12.05 19.08
C THR A 245 9.42 -10.84 19.02
N TYR A 246 9.95 -10.54 17.81
CA TYR A 246 10.89 -9.44 17.60
C TYR A 246 10.28 -8.27 16.83
N TYR A 247 9.17 -8.50 16.10
CA TYR A 247 8.57 -7.47 15.23
C TYR A 247 7.10 -7.19 15.51
N SER A 248 6.48 -7.84 16.51
CA SER A 248 5.14 -7.50 16.95
C SER A 248 5.07 -6.16 17.70
N LEU A 249 6.10 -5.81 18.45
CA LEU A 249 6.22 -4.52 19.14
C LEU A 249 7.47 -3.77 18.67
N ASN A 250 7.42 -2.45 18.77
CA ASN A 250 8.54 -1.57 18.41
C ASN A 250 9.69 -1.69 19.41
N MET A 251 10.54 -2.72 19.22
CA MET A 251 11.68 -3.01 20.11
C MET A 251 12.71 -1.88 20.16
N GLU A 252 12.69 -0.94 19.23
CA GLU A 252 13.57 0.25 19.20
C GLU A 252 12.93 1.46 19.88
N ALA A 253 11.72 1.30 20.48
CA ALA A 253 11.03 2.39 21.17
C ALA A 253 11.78 2.84 22.43
N HIS A 254 11.97 4.15 22.59
CA HIS A 254 12.50 4.74 23.80
C HIS A 254 11.47 4.66 24.93
N GLN A 255 11.93 4.58 26.17
CA GLN A 255 11.10 4.51 27.38
C GLN A 255 9.95 5.54 27.39
N TYR A 256 10.22 6.78 26.97
CA TYR A 256 9.18 7.80 26.85
C TYR A 256 7.99 7.36 25.97
N LYS A 257 8.25 6.67 24.85
CA LYS A 257 7.19 6.16 23.97
C LYS A 257 6.39 5.04 24.63
N ILE A 258 7.06 4.16 25.36
CA ILE A 258 6.40 3.07 26.12
C ILE A 258 5.51 3.67 27.19
N MET A 259 5.97 4.71 27.92
CA MET A 259 5.15 5.43 28.87
C MET A 259 3.92 6.09 28.23
N GLN A 260 4.07 6.71 27.05
CA GLN A 260 2.92 7.26 26.31
C GLN A 260 1.88 6.21 25.97
N VAL A 261 2.30 5.03 25.53
CA VAL A 261 1.39 3.89 25.21
C VAL A 261 0.68 3.43 26.50
N ARG A 262 1.43 3.23 27.60
CA ARG A 262 0.88 2.88 28.91
C ARG A 262 -0.18 3.87 29.38
N ASP A 263 0.14 5.16 29.35
CA ASP A 263 -0.74 6.22 29.81
C ASP A 263 -1.99 6.35 28.94
N SER A 264 -1.82 6.18 27.62
CA SER A 264 -2.93 6.16 26.68
C SER A 264 -3.87 4.97 26.96
N ALA A 265 -3.33 3.77 27.19
CA ALA A 265 -4.14 2.60 27.56
C ALA A 265 -4.91 2.84 28.88
N ALA A 266 -4.24 3.38 29.89
CA ALA A 266 -4.90 3.74 31.17
C ALA A 266 -6.01 4.78 30.97
N ASN A 267 -5.79 5.79 30.13
CA ASN A 267 -6.77 6.83 29.82
C ASN A 267 -7.99 6.25 29.07
N LEU A 268 -7.76 5.35 28.10
CA LEU A 268 -8.84 4.67 27.38
C LEU A 268 -9.64 3.73 28.28
N ALA A 269 -8.99 3.00 29.17
CA ALA A 269 -9.68 2.16 30.17
C ALA A 269 -10.55 3.01 31.11
N LYS A 270 -10.03 4.16 31.59
CA LYS A 270 -10.81 5.10 32.38
C LYS A 270 -12.00 5.66 31.59
N PHE A 271 -11.77 6.10 30.35
CA PHE A 271 -12.84 6.59 29.48
C PHE A 271 -13.95 5.56 29.29
N TYR A 272 -13.59 4.29 29.06
CA TYR A 272 -14.55 3.20 28.96
C TYR A 272 -15.38 3.06 30.25
N LYS A 273 -14.71 3.03 31.41
CA LYS A 273 -15.39 2.90 32.72
C LYS A 273 -16.38 4.04 32.98
N ASP A 274 -15.96 5.27 32.67
CA ASP A 274 -16.76 6.48 32.92
C ASP A 274 -17.96 6.61 31.96
N ASN A 275 -17.91 5.95 30.78
CA ASN A 275 -18.95 6.05 29.76
C ASN A 275 -19.63 4.69 29.42
N ASN A 276 -19.44 3.65 30.21
CA ASN A 276 -19.86 2.28 29.90
C ASN A 276 -21.35 2.16 29.53
N GLU A 277 -22.25 2.77 30.31
CA GLU A 277 -23.70 2.71 30.04
C GLU A 277 -24.07 3.36 28.69
N THR A 278 -23.42 4.44 28.34
CA THR A 278 -23.63 5.14 27.08
C THR A 278 -23.06 4.34 25.91
N LEU A 279 -21.87 3.77 26.08
CA LEU A 279 -21.21 2.93 25.07
C LEU A 279 -22.01 1.67 24.76
N THR A 280 -22.56 1.01 25.77
CA THR A 280 -23.41 -0.18 25.59
C THR A 280 -24.67 0.13 24.78
N LYS A 281 -25.23 1.33 24.92
CA LYS A 281 -26.40 1.78 24.16
C LYS A 281 -26.07 2.23 22.73
N LEU A 282 -24.90 2.83 22.55
CA LEU A 282 -24.46 3.38 21.25
C LEU A 282 -23.90 2.34 20.30
N LEU A 283 -23.21 1.36 20.85
CA LEU A 283 -22.59 0.30 20.09
C LEU A 283 -23.58 -0.87 20.01
N ASP A 284 -24.33 -0.96 18.91
CA ASP A 284 -25.19 -2.10 18.63
C ASP A 284 -24.36 -3.38 18.77
N GLU A 285 -24.69 -4.21 19.75
CA GLU A 285 -23.93 -5.45 20.11
C GLU A 285 -23.62 -6.34 18.89
N LYS A 286 -24.50 -6.36 17.88
CA LYS A 286 -24.29 -7.14 16.66
C LYS A 286 -23.19 -6.55 15.77
N LYS A 287 -23.08 -5.22 15.64
CA LYS A 287 -22.07 -4.56 14.82
C LYS A 287 -20.68 -4.65 15.45
N VAL A 288 -20.60 -4.45 16.77
CA VAL A 288 -19.34 -4.55 17.49
C VAL A 288 -18.85 -6.00 17.53
N LYS A 289 -19.74 -6.97 17.77
CA LYS A 289 -19.39 -8.40 17.71
C LYS A 289 -18.91 -8.84 16.32
N SER A 290 -19.44 -8.27 15.23
CA SER A 290 -18.99 -8.62 13.89
C SER A 290 -17.63 -8.01 13.56
N ALA A 291 -17.39 -6.74 13.91
CA ALA A 291 -16.12 -6.05 13.69
C ALA A 291 -14.98 -6.65 14.53
N LEU A 292 -15.27 -7.03 15.77
CA LEU A 292 -14.30 -7.65 16.67
C LEU A 292 -14.02 -9.13 16.34
N LYS A 293 -14.99 -9.86 15.78
CA LYS A 293 -14.81 -11.27 15.38
C LYS A 293 -13.88 -11.48 14.20
N VAL A 294 -13.71 -10.48 13.35
CA VAL A 294 -12.87 -10.61 12.13
C VAL A 294 -11.39 -10.52 12.46
N GLN A 295 -11.00 -9.91 13.57
CA GLN A 295 -9.61 -9.55 13.81
C GLN A 295 -8.91 -10.32 14.95
N SER A 296 -9.63 -11.04 15.81
CA SER A 296 -8.98 -11.78 16.88
C SER A 296 -9.75 -13.05 17.27
N GLN A 297 -9.21 -14.20 16.89
CA GLN A 297 -9.63 -15.49 17.42
C GLN A 297 -8.81 -15.96 18.63
N ILE A 298 -7.69 -15.29 18.94
CA ILE A 298 -6.80 -15.65 20.06
C ILE A 298 -7.12 -14.88 21.34
N ALA A 299 -7.56 -13.63 21.23
CA ALA A 299 -8.18 -12.92 22.35
C ALA A 299 -9.62 -12.62 21.95
N GLU A 300 -10.61 -13.16 22.66
CA GLU A 300 -11.99 -12.74 22.49
C GLU A 300 -12.09 -11.22 22.73
N CYS A 301 -11.94 -10.44 21.65
CA CYS A 301 -12.09 -9.00 21.69
C CYS A 301 -13.58 -8.68 21.85
N ASN A 302 -14.07 -8.85 23.07
CA ASN A 302 -15.46 -8.71 23.45
C ASN A 302 -15.63 -7.35 24.15
N VAL A 303 -16.73 -6.68 23.90
CA VAL A 303 -17.11 -5.42 24.59
C VAL A 303 -16.89 -5.51 26.09
N ASN A 304 -17.24 -6.64 26.70
CA ASN A 304 -17.09 -6.88 28.14
C ASN A 304 -15.63 -7.10 28.59
N GLN A 305 -14.73 -7.41 27.66
CA GLN A 305 -13.33 -7.72 27.96
C GLN A 305 -12.38 -6.58 27.60
N VAL A 306 -12.79 -5.66 26.70
CA VAL A 306 -11.95 -4.52 26.25
C VAL A 306 -11.39 -3.72 27.43
N TYR A 307 -12.20 -3.50 28.48
CA TYR A 307 -11.71 -2.83 29.67
C TYR A 307 -10.51 -3.55 30.28
N ASN A 308 -10.63 -4.86 30.53
CA ASN A 308 -9.57 -5.67 31.12
C ASN A 308 -8.35 -5.74 30.20
N THR A 309 -8.58 -5.92 28.89
CA THR A 309 -7.52 -5.94 27.87
C THR A 309 -6.74 -4.62 27.83
N THR A 310 -7.46 -3.50 27.92
CA THR A 310 -6.82 -2.18 27.91
C THR A 310 -6.07 -1.90 29.24
N VAL A 311 -6.62 -2.36 30.36
CA VAL A 311 -5.91 -2.30 31.68
C VAL A 311 -4.68 -3.20 31.68
N GLU A 312 -4.74 -4.36 31.04
CA GLU A 312 -3.60 -5.27 30.94
C GLU A 312 -2.42 -4.61 30.21
N ILE A 313 -2.67 -3.87 29.11
CA ILE A 313 -1.62 -3.09 28.43
C ILE A 313 -0.94 -2.14 29.40
N ALA A 314 -1.73 -1.35 30.14
CA ALA A 314 -1.19 -0.37 31.08
C ALA A 314 -0.36 -1.05 32.19
N THR A 315 -0.84 -2.18 32.70
CA THR A 315 -0.18 -2.93 33.78
C THR A 315 1.12 -3.58 33.31
N LYS A 316 1.11 -4.23 32.12
CA LYS A 316 2.31 -4.89 31.58
C LYS A 316 3.40 -3.91 31.16
N LEU A 317 3.05 -2.69 30.79
CA LEU A 317 4.00 -1.66 30.39
C LEU A 317 4.46 -0.78 31.55
N ASP A 318 3.94 -0.96 32.75
CA ASP A 318 4.33 -0.13 33.89
C ASP A 318 5.77 -0.41 34.33
N GLY A 319 6.56 0.65 34.45
CA GLY A 319 7.96 0.59 34.84
C GLY A 319 8.94 0.11 33.78
N LEU A 320 8.48 -0.34 32.60
CA LEU A 320 9.36 -0.83 31.54
C LEU A 320 10.21 0.30 30.94
N LYS A 321 11.48 -0.03 30.68
CA LYS A 321 12.42 0.82 29.92
C LYS A 321 12.45 0.45 28.45
N THR A 322 12.31 -0.84 28.15
CA THR A 322 12.31 -1.40 26.80
C THR A 322 11.31 -2.54 26.71
N TYR A 323 10.74 -2.79 25.54
CA TYR A 323 9.91 -3.97 25.28
C TYR A 323 10.69 -5.30 25.37
N SER A 324 12.04 -5.26 25.36
CA SER A 324 12.88 -6.45 25.55
C SER A 324 12.73 -7.06 26.95
N GLU A 325 12.26 -6.29 27.94
CA GLU A 325 12.02 -6.76 29.30
C GLU A 325 10.78 -7.67 29.39
N LEU A 326 9.88 -7.60 28.39
CA LEU A 326 8.75 -8.52 28.28
C LEU A 326 9.19 -9.89 27.78
N THR A 327 8.54 -10.95 28.28
CA THR A 327 8.70 -12.28 27.69
C THR A 327 8.19 -12.32 26.25
N PRO A 328 8.63 -13.26 25.40
CA PRO A 328 8.11 -13.43 24.06
C PRO A 328 6.57 -13.51 23.97
N ASP A 329 5.95 -14.26 24.88
CA ASP A 329 4.50 -14.40 24.94
C ASP A 329 3.83 -13.10 25.39
N ASP A 330 4.41 -12.35 26.31
CA ASP A 330 3.88 -11.07 26.75
C ASP A 330 3.97 -10.01 25.63
N ARG A 331 5.02 -10.02 24.81
CA ARG A 331 5.10 -9.11 23.65
C ARG A 331 3.96 -9.36 22.67
N TRP A 332 3.66 -10.63 22.40
CA TRP A 332 2.54 -10.99 21.53
C TRP A 332 1.19 -10.65 22.16
N ASN A 333 1.01 -10.93 23.45
CA ASN A 333 -0.21 -10.56 24.17
C ASN A 333 -0.46 -9.06 24.19
N VAL A 334 0.57 -8.25 24.45
CA VAL A 334 0.48 -6.77 24.39
C VAL A 334 0.16 -6.31 22.97
N HIS A 335 0.77 -6.89 21.94
CA HIS A 335 0.45 -6.58 20.54
C HIS A 335 -1.04 -6.80 20.26
N ASN A 336 -1.56 -7.97 20.58
CA ASN A 336 -2.97 -8.30 20.37
C ASN A 336 -3.90 -7.42 21.21
N ALA A 337 -3.53 -7.13 22.44
CA ALA A 337 -4.30 -6.25 23.32
C ALA A 337 -4.38 -4.81 22.75
N VAL A 338 -3.28 -4.30 22.18
CA VAL A 338 -3.25 -3.00 21.52
C VAL A 338 -4.17 -2.98 20.29
N LEU A 339 -4.07 -3.98 19.41
CA LEU A 339 -4.91 -4.05 18.21
C LEU A 339 -6.39 -4.21 18.57
N CYS A 340 -6.71 -5.03 19.58
CA CYS A 340 -8.06 -5.18 20.09
C CYS A 340 -8.61 -3.86 20.63
N SER A 341 -7.86 -3.19 21.50
CA SER A 341 -8.26 -1.91 22.08
C SER A 341 -8.44 -0.85 21.00
N ASP A 342 -7.53 -0.75 20.02
CA ASP A 342 -7.63 0.21 18.94
C ASP A 342 -8.88 0.01 18.09
N ASN A 343 -9.18 -1.21 17.69
CA ASN A 343 -10.38 -1.53 16.90
C ASN A 343 -11.68 -1.19 17.63
N PHE A 344 -11.74 -1.48 18.92
CA PHE A 344 -12.90 -1.11 19.71
C PHE A 344 -13.06 0.40 19.80
N PHE A 345 -12.00 1.11 20.15
CA PHE A 345 -12.04 2.56 20.29
C PHE A 345 -12.18 3.29 18.95
N GLU A 346 -11.84 2.68 17.82
CA GLU A 346 -12.20 3.19 16.49
C GLU A 346 -13.72 3.24 16.29
N GLN A 347 -14.45 2.21 16.74
CA GLN A 347 -15.91 2.19 16.68
C GLN A 347 -16.52 3.24 17.63
N VAL A 348 -15.93 3.40 18.82
CA VAL A 348 -16.32 4.43 19.78
C VAL A 348 -16.13 5.84 19.20
N GLU A 349 -14.97 6.12 18.60
CA GLU A 349 -14.68 7.38 17.92
C GLU A 349 -15.73 7.69 16.85
N LYS A 350 -16.02 6.72 15.97
CA LYS A 350 -17.03 6.87 14.91
C LYS A 350 -18.43 7.11 15.47
N ALA A 351 -18.81 6.42 16.54
CA ALA A 351 -20.10 6.57 17.17
C ALA A 351 -20.27 7.98 17.82
N TYR A 352 -19.23 8.49 18.45
CA TYR A 352 -19.25 9.83 19.05
C TYR A 352 -19.13 10.98 18.04
N LYS A 353 -18.62 10.74 16.84
CA LYS A 353 -18.33 11.80 15.85
C LYS A 353 -19.51 12.70 15.52
N SER A 354 -20.74 12.17 15.56
CA SER A 354 -21.99 12.90 15.31
C SER A 354 -22.71 13.36 16.58
N ILE A 355 -22.31 12.89 17.76
CA ILE A 355 -23.04 13.07 19.02
C ILE A 355 -22.26 13.99 19.96
N ASP A 356 -20.96 13.75 20.12
CA ASP A 356 -20.07 14.46 21.04
C ASP A 356 -18.67 14.49 20.43
N LYS A 357 -18.36 15.60 19.74
CA LYS A 357 -17.10 15.75 19.03
C LYS A 357 -15.90 15.74 19.96
N ASP A 358 -16.02 16.31 21.17
CA ASP A 358 -14.89 16.39 22.10
C ASP A 358 -14.50 15.00 22.60
N LYS A 359 -15.48 14.12 22.85
CA LYS A 359 -15.20 12.71 23.17
C LYS A 359 -14.63 11.94 21.98
N SER A 360 -15.10 12.20 20.77
CA SER A 360 -14.53 11.61 19.54
C SER A 360 -13.07 12.00 19.39
N ASP A 361 -12.76 13.30 19.50
CA ASP A 361 -11.40 13.82 19.34
C ASP A 361 -10.48 13.28 20.47
N TYR A 362 -10.96 13.22 21.71
CA TYR A 362 -10.21 12.63 22.82
C TYR A 362 -9.83 11.17 22.57
N VAL A 363 -10.79 10.34 22.17
CA VAL A 363 -10.54 8.92 21.86
C VAL A 363 -9.57 8.79 20.69
N SER A 364 -9.74 9.60 19.64
CA SER A 364 -8.84 9.63 18.48
C SER A 364 -7.40 9.94 18.89
N ASP A 365 -7.19 10.94 19.77
CA ASP A 365 -5.86 11.32 20.23
C ASP A 365 -5.21 10.24 21.09
N GLN A 366 -5.97 9.56 21.95
CA GLN A 366 -5.44 8.43 22.72
C GLN A 366 -5.05 7.26 21.80
N ARG A 367 -5.87 6.92 20.80
CA ARG A 367 -5.56 5.87 19.80
C ARG A 367 -4.26 6.15 19.06
N LYS A 368 -4.04 7.40 18.61
CA LYS A 368 -2.79 7.84 17.96
C LYS A 368 -1.53 7.65 18.82
N LEU A 369 -1.68 7.67 20.14
CA LEU A 369 -0.57 7.41 21.07
C LEU A 369 -0.37 5.91 21.33
N LEU A 370 -1.41 5.10 21.20
CA LEU A 370 -1.38 3.65 21.41
C LEU A 370 -0.72 2.91 20.25
N LEU A 371 -1.10 3.24 19.01
CA LEU A 371 -0.71 2.54 17.78
C LEU A 371 0.81 2.47 17.50
N PRO A 372 1.66 3.47 17.79
CA PRO A 372 3.09 3.41 17.51
C PRO A 372 3.85 2.28 18.22
N SER A 373 3.22 1.58 19.15
CA SER A 373 3.78 0.36 19.76
C SER A 373 3.77 -0.84 18.80
N THR A 374 2.75 -0.93 17.95
CA THR A 374 2.52 -2.04 17.02
C THR A 374 2.69 -1.62 15.56
N GLU A 375 2.38 -0.36 15.23
CA GLU A 375 2.54 0.20 13.90
C GLU A 375 3.85 0.98 13.79
N TYR A 376 4.92 0.30 13.38
CA TYR A 376 6.24 0.89 13.17
C TYR A 376 6.98 0.17 12.06
N VAL A 377 7.96 0.81 11.47
CA VAL A 377 8.81 0.21 10.44
C VAL A 377 10.28 0.51 10.76
N PRO A 378 11.14 -0.52 10.84
CA PRO A 378 12.56 -0.31 10.99
C PRO A 378 13.14 0.50 9.82
N TYR A 379 14.02 1.44 10.10
CA TYR A 379 14.60 2.32 9.06
C TYR A 379 15.30 1.55 7.93
N TRP A 380 15.93 0.41 8.24
CA TRP A 380 16.60 -0.40 7.22
C TRP A 380 15.61 -0.97 6.18
N VAL A 381 14.35 -1.28 6.59
CA VAL A 381 13.30 -1.73 5.68
C VAL A 381 12.93 -0.61 4.71
N ILE A 382 12.73 0.60 5.23
CA ILE A 382 12.39 1.77 4.40
C ILE A 382 13.50 2.02 3.38
N ILE A 383 14.77 2.00 3.82
CA ILE A 383 15.93 2.23 2.93
C ILE A 383 16.06 1.11 1.89
N ALA A 384 15.90 -0.16 2.30
CA ALA A 384 16.00 -1.28 1.38
C ALA A 384 14.93 -1.23 0.28
N VAL A 385 13.67 -0.99 0.64
CA VAL A 385 12.56 -0.83 -0.31
C VAL A 385 12.78 0.39 -1.21
N ALA A 386 13.19 1.55 -0.64
CA ALA A 386 13.47 2.77 -1.40
C ALA A 386 14.56 2.56 -2.45
N LEU A 387 15.64 1.86 -2.09
CA LEU A 387 16.71 1.52 -3.02
C LEU A 387 16.23 0.60 -4.14
N MET A 388 15.47 -0.44 -3.81
CA MET A 388 15.03 -1.43 -4.79
C MET A 388 14.04 -0.85 -5.80
N ILE A 389 13.04 -0.08 -5.35
CA ILE A 389 12.10 0.58 -6.26
C ILE A 389 12.80 1.67 -7.10
N GLY A 390 13.72 2.43 -6.50
CA GLY A 390 14.51 3.45 -7.20
C GLY A 390 15.40 2.86 -8.29
N ILE A 391 16.16 1.81 -7.99
CA ILE A 391 17.00 1.08 -8.96
C ILE A 391 16.14 0.44 -10.03
N GLY A 392 15.04 -0.22 -9.64
CA GLY A 392 14.09 -0.83 -10.58
C GLY A 392 13.58 0.19 -11.60
N THR A 393 13.20 1.39 -11.13
CA THR A 393 12.73 2.49 -12.00
C THR A 393 13.74 2.88 -13.06
N MET A 394 15.04 2.74 -12.81
CA MET A 394 16.09 3.13 -13.79
C MET A 394 16.29 2.09 -14.90
N ILE A 395 15.79 0.86 -14.77
CA ILE A 395 16.18 -0.26 -15.64
C ILE A 395 15.13 -0.58 -16.72
N GLY A 396 13.88 -0.83 -16.38
CA GLY A 396 12.95 -1.61 -17.22
C GLY A 396 11.98 -0.85 -18.14
N TYR A 397 12.09 0.45 -18.32
CA TYR A 397 11.05 1.35 -18.85
C TYR A 397 10.57 1.15 -20.29
N LYS A 398 11.41 0.64 -21.19
CA LYS A 398 11.16 0.71 -22.65
C LYS A 398 9.88 0.01 -23.12
N ARG A 399 9.52 -1.13 -22.52
CA ARG A 399 8.39 -1.96 -22.99
C ARG A 399 7.03 -1.31 -22.71
N VAL A 400 6.85 -0.73 -21.55
CA VAL A 400 5.57 -0.16 -21.11
C VAL A 400 5.39 1.30 -21.55
N VAL A 401 6.47 2.08 -21.68
CA VAL A 401 6.44 3.47 -22.17
C VAL A 401 5.71 3.60 -23.50
N HIS A 402 5.93 2.67 -24.43
CA HIS A 402 5.28 2.69 -25.73
C HIS A 402 3.75 2.52 -25.62
N THR A 403 3.27 1.70 -24.70
CA THR A 403 1.82 1.47 -24.55
C THR A 403 1.11 2.68 -23.99
N ILE A 404 1.63 3.31 -22.94
CA ILE A 404 1.01 4.46 -22.28
C ILE A 404 1.09 5.71 -23.17
N GLY A 405 2.22 5.93 -23.83
CA GLY A 405 2.45 7.14 -24.62
C GLY A 405 1.81 7.16 -26.00
N GLU A 406 1.61 5.99 -26.65
CA GLU A 406 1.19 5.95 -28.05
C GLU A 406 -0.15 5.26 -28.28
N LYS A 407 -0.58 4.32 -27.40
CA LYS A 407 -1.71 3.45 -27.73
C LYS A 407 -3.05 3.86 -27.10
N ILE A 408 -3.06 4.72 -26.10
CA ILE A 408 -4.31 5.15 -25.45
C ILE A 408 -5.10 6.08 -26.36
N GLY A 409 -4.45 7.04 -27.01
CA GLY A 409 -5.07 7.98 -27.94
C GLY A 409 -5.00 7.55 -29.37
N SER A 410 -5.95 7.99 -30.18
CA SER A 410 -5.91 7.87 -31.64
C SER A 410 -4.96 8.89 -32.30
N LYS A 411 -4.61 9.95 -31.59
CA LYS A 411 -3.66 10.99 -31.97
C LYS A 411 -2.51 11.08 -30.95
N PRO A 412 -1.31 11.51 -31.37
CA PRO A 412 -0.21 11.77 -30.43
C PRO A 412 -0.60 12.79 -29.35
N ILE A 413 -0.13 12.57 -28.13
CA ILE A 413 -0.39 13.44 -26.97
C ILE A 413 0.28 14.79 -27.19
N ASN A 414 -0.45 15.89 -26.96
CA ASN A 414 0.11 17.25 -26.97
C ASN A 414 0.79 17.60 -25.62
N HIS A 415 1.56 18.70 -25.63
CA HIS A 415 2.33 19.10 -24.46
C HIS A 415 1.45 19.42 -23.23
N MET A 416 0.29 20.08 -23.43
CA MET A 416 -0.63 20.44 -22.35
C MET A 416 -1.29 19.19 -21.76
N GLN A 417 -1.71 18.24 -22.61
CA GLN A 417 -2.23 16.95 -22.15
C GLN A 417 -1.21 16.19 -21.28
N GLY A 418 0.06 16.15 -21.71
CA GLY A 418 1.12 15.52 -20.94
C GLY A 418 1.31 16.17 -19.56
N THR A 419 1.31 17.50 -19.49
CA THR A 419 1.46 18.24 -18.22
C THR A 419 0.27 18.03 -17.31
N ILE A 420 -0.96 18.15 -17.83
CA ILE A 420 -2.19 18.03 -17.02
C ILE A 420 -2.39 16.60 -16.55
N SER A 421 -2.22 15.61 -17.43
CA SER A 421 -2.42 14.21 -17.05
C SER A 421 -1.48 13.78 -15.91
N GLN A 422 -0.19 14.13 -16.01
CA GLN A 422 0.78 13.84 -14.96
C GLN A 422 0.52 14.67 -13.70
N GLY A 423 0.22 15.97 -13.83
CA GLY A 423 -0.06 16.83 -12.68
C GLY A 423 -1.28 16.37 -11.88
N MET A 424 -2.37 15.99 -12.57
CA MET A 424 -3.59 15.50 -11.90
C MET A 424 -3.41 14.09 -11.35
N ALA A 425 -2.67 13.23 -12.02
CA ALA A 425 -2.30 11.92 -11.49
C ALA A 425 -1.46 12.06 -10.20
N MET A 426 -0.44 12.92 -10.20
CA MET A 426 0.36 13.23 -9.00
C MET A 426 -0.52 13.66 -7.83
N ILE A 427 -1.41 14.64 -8.04
CA ILE A 427 -2.30 15.15 -7.00
C ILE A 427 -3.21 14.03 -6.47
N THR A 428 -3.82 13.24 -7.36
CA THR A 428 -4.72 12.14 -6.98
C THR A 428 -4.00 11.08 -6.15
N ILE A 429 -2.77 10.71 -6.52
CA ILE A 429 -1.97 9.72 -5.78
C ILE A 429 -1.57 10.26 -4.41
N LEU A 430 -1.13 11.52 -4.32
CA LEU A 430 -0.77 12.15 -3.05
C LEU A 430 -1.98 12.27 -2.11
N LEU A 431 -3.15 12.65 -2.62
CA LEU A 431 -4.38 12.68 -1.82
C LEU A 431 -4.75 11.29 -1.29
N ALA A 432 -4.62 10.26 -2.12
CA ALA A 432 -4.82 8.88 -1.68
C ALA A 432 -3.80 8.47 -0.59
N ASN A 433 -2.55 8.89 -0.73
CA ASN A 433 -1.53 8.63 0.27
C ASN A 433 -1.83 9.31 1.62
N PHE A 434 -2.27 10.56 1.61
CA PHE A 434 -2.74 11.25 2.82
C PHE A 434 -3.95 10.57 3.48
N ALA A 435 -4.81 9.94 2.67
CA ALA A 435 -5.93 9.14 3.17
C ALA A 435 -5.54 7.71 3.58
N HIS A 436 -4.25 7.37 3.60
CA HIS A 436 -3.70 6.02 3.84
C HIS A 436 -4.32 4.95 2.90
N ALA A 437 -4.73 5.36 1.70
CA ALA A 437 -5.39 4.48 0.74
C ALA A 437 -4.37 3.89 -0.25
N PRO A 438 -4.21 2.56 -0.29
CA PRO A 438 -3.45 1.91 -1.36
C PRO A 438 -4.20 2.03 -2.67
N VAL A 439 -3.59 2.71 -3.64
CA VAL A 439 -4.17 2.93 -4.96
C VAL A 439 -3.28 2.35 -6.07
N SER A 440 -3.83 2.26 -7.27
CA SER A 440 -3.07 1.89 -8.46
C SER A 440 -2.60 3.14 -9.20
N THR A 441 -1.32 3.41 -9.14
CA THR A 441 -0.67 4.52 -9.84
C THR A 441 -0.82 4.39 -11.35
N THR A 442 -0.68 3.18 -11.91
CA THR A 442 -0.90 2.89 -13.34
C THR A 442 -2.32 3.20 -13.79
N HIS A 443 -3.33 2.83 -12.99
CA HIS A 443 -4.73 3.13 -13.32
C HIS A 443 -5.01 4.63 -13.28
N ILE A 444 -4.51 5.34 -12.27
CA ILE A 444 -4.71 6.79 -12.14
C ILE A 444 -4.04 7.53 -13.29
N VAL A 445 -2.78 7.21 -13.63
CA VAL A 445 -2.07 7.86 -14.75
C VAL A 445 -2.77 7.58 -16.08
N SER A 446 -3.10 6.32 -16.37
CA SER A 446 -3.79 5.94 -17.61
C SER A 446 -5.16 6.59 -17.74
N SER A 447 -5.94 6.65 -16.66
CA SER A 447 -7.23 7.33 -16.61
C SER A 447 -7.10 8.83 -16.77
N SER A 448 -6.09 9.46 -16.16
CA SER A 448 -5.81 10.89 -16.33
C SER A 448 -5.43 11.24 -17.77
N VAL A 449 -4.62 10.37 -18.43
CA VAL A 449 -4.30 10.51 -19.86
C VAL A 449 -5.59 10.42 -20.69
N ALA A 450 -6.42 9.41 -20.48
CA ALA A 450 -7.69 9.26 -21.17
C ALA A 450 -8.63 10.46 -20.95
N GLY A 451 -8.70 10.97 -19.72
CA GLY A 451 -9.49 12.15 -19.38
C GLY A 451 -9.07 13.39 -20.17
N THR A 452 -7.78 13.67 -20.27
CA THR A 452 -7.28 14.81 -21.09
C THR A 452 -7.56 14.62 -22.58
N MET A 453 -7.52 13.38 -23.08
CA MET A 453 -7.81 13.08 -24.50
C MET A 453 -9.28 13.30 -24.82
N VAL A 454 -10.18 12.79 -23.99
CA VAL A 454 -11.65 12.97 -24.18
C VAL A 454 -12.05 14.44 -24.04
N ALA A 455 -11.30 15.24 -23.29
CA ALA A 455 -11.56 16.68 -23.14
C ALA A 455 -11.24 17.50 -24.40
N GLU A 456 -10.42 16.99 -25.32
CA GLU A 456 -10.12 17.70 -26.58
C GLU A 456 -11.29 17.67 -27.56
N PRO A 457 -11.47 18.71 -28.39
CA PRO A 457 -12.58 18.78 -29.36
C PRO A 457 -12.62 17.60 -30.36
N ASP A 458 -11.44 17.20 -30.82
CA ASP A 458 -11.26 16.06 -31.72
C ASP A 458 -10.67 14.85 -31.01
N GLY A 459 -10.80 14.81 -29.68
CA GLY A 459 -10.17 13.84 -28.83
C GLY A 459 -10.88 12.50 -28.92
N THR A 460 -10.19 11.50 -29.43
CA THR A 460 -10.68 10.12 -29.46
C THR A 460 -9.68 9.20 -28.79
N VAL A 461 -10.20 8.31 -27.96
CA VAL A 461 -9.42 7.22 -27.36
C VAL A 461 -9.56 5.96 -28.25
N GLN A 462 -8.52 5.14 -28.30
CA GLN A 462 -8.56 3.88 -29.02
C GLN A 462 -9.38 2.85 -28.23
N LYS A 463 -10.62 2.59 -28.62
CA LYS A 463 -11.53 1.65 -27.95
C LYS A 463 -10.90 0.28 -27.70
N LYS A 464 -10.14 -0.26 -28.66
CA LYS A 464 -9.46 -1.55 -28.52
C LYS A 464 -8.45 -1.53 -27.37
N THR A 465 -7.63 -0.49 -27.27
CA THR A 465 -6.65 -0.36 -26.20
C THR A 465 -7.30 -0.15 -24.83
N ILE A 466 -8.33 0.71 -24.77
CA ILE A 466 -9.08 0.92 -23.52
C ILE A 466 -9.71 -0.39 -23.04
N ASN A 467 -10.38 -1.14 -23.93
CA ASN A 467 -10.97 -2.42 -23.56
C ASN A 467 -9.90 -3.42 -23.07
N THR A 468 -8.73 -3.49 -23.72
CA THR A 468 -7.63 -4.37 -23.27
C THR A 468 -7.13 -3.96 -21.87
N ILE A 469 -6.98 -2.66 -21.62
CA ILE A 469 -6.56 -2.13 -20.33
C ILE A 469 -7.61 -2.45 -19.26
N LEU A 470 -8.89 -2.19 -19.52
CA LEU A 470 -9.99 -2.46 -18.57
C LEU A 470 -10.12 -3.95 -18.27
N LEU A 471 -9.98 -4.83 -19.25
CA LEU A 471 -9.98 -6.27 -19.04
C LEU A 471 -8.76 -6.72 -18.21
N ALA A 472 -7.57 -6.19 -18.48
CA ALA A 472 -6.39 -6.47 -17.68
C ALA A 472 -6.59 -6.03 -16.23
N TRP A 473 -7.20 -4.87 -15.99
CA TRP A 473 -7.50 -4.38 -14.64
C TRP A 473 -8.51 -5.28 -13.90
N LEU A 474 -9.58 -5.67 -14.59
CA LEU A 474 -10.62 -6.52 -14.02
C LEU A 474 -10.09 -7.92 -13.65
N PHE A 475 -9.25 -8.52 -14.51
CA PHE A 475 -8.78 -9.88 -14.31
C PHE A 475 -7.55 -10.00 -13.41
N THR A 476 -6.76 -8.94 -13.24
CA THR A 476 -5.53 -9.02 -12.43
C THR A 476 -5.80 -9.52 -11.02
N LEU A 477 -6.76 -8.93 -10.30
CA LEU A 477 -7.03 -9.29 -8.90
C LEU A 477 -7.55 -10.73 -8.75
N PRO A 478 -8.61 -11.19 -9.47
CA PRO A 478 -9.09 -12.55 -9.30
C PRO A 478 -8.08 -13.61 -9.78
N VAL A 479 -7.32 -13.34 -10.85
CA VAL A 479 -6.33 -14.30 -11.36
C VAL A 479 -5.17 -14.45 -10.37
N THR A 480 -4.66 -13.36 -9.80
CA THR A 480 -3.58 -13.43 -8.82
C THR A 480 -4.04 -14.06 -7.51
N ALA A 481 -5.30 -13.86 -7.12
CA ALA A 481 -5.89 -14.52 -5.95
C ALA A 481 -5.98 -16.05 -6.17
N LEU A 482 -6.49 -16.49 -7.32
CA LEU A 482 -6.55 -17.91 -7.64
C LEU A 482 -5.14 -18.52 -7.77
N MET A 483 -4.20 -17.78 -8.36
CA MET A 483 -2.83 -18.25 -8.53
C MET A 483 -2.12 -18.42 -7.18
N SER A 484 -2.22 -17.45 -6.26
CA SER A 484 -1.61 -17.56 -4.95
C SER A 484 -2.25 -18.64 -4.08
N ALA A 485 -3.58 -18.77 -4.13
CA ALA A 485 -4.30 -19.86 -3.45
C ALA A 485 -3.87 -21.24 -3.99
N GLY A 486 -3.81 -21.39 -5.32
CA GLY A 486 -3.38 -22.63 -5.97
C GLY A 486 -1.94 -23.00 -5.62
N ILE A 487 -1.01 -22.04 -5.67
CA ILE A 487 0.40 -22.27 -5.27
C ILE A 487 0.47 -22.69 -3.80
N TYR A 488 -0.29 -22.03 -2.92
CA TYR A 488 -0.32 -22.38 -1.50
C TYR A 488 -0.79 -23.84 -1.31
N VAL A 489 -1.91 -24.23 -1.91
CA VAL A 489 -2.46 -25.59 -1.80
C VAL A 489 -1.45 -26.63 -2.35
N CYS A 490 -0.82 -26.36 -3.48
CA CYS A 490 0.19 -27.24 -4.05
C CYS A 490 1.40 -27.41 -3.11
N LEU A 491 1.92 -26.30 -2.57
CA LEU A 491 3.06 -26.34 -1.65
C LEU A 491 2.68 -27.02 -0.33
N SER A 492 1.50 -26.74 0.21
CA SER A 492 1.00 -27.40 1.44
C SER A 492 0.92 -28.90 1.29
N TYR A 493 0.46 -29.39 0.13
CA TYR A 493 0.43 -30.83 -0.18
C TYR A 493 1.84 -31.43 -0.24
N ILE A 494 2.79 -30.72 -0.88
CA ILE A 494 4.20 -31.18 -1.02
C ILE A 494 4.87 -31.26 0.33
N PHE A 495 4.68 -30.26 1.19
CA PHE A 495 5.29 -30.19 2.53
C PHE A 495 4.47 -30.89 3.62
N LYS A 496 3.33 -31.49 3.28
CA LYS A 496 2.43 -32.22 4.20
C LYS A 496 1.98 -31.37 5.40
N ILE A 497 1.55 -30.14 5.09
CA ILE A 497 1.09 -29.17 6.10
C ILE A 497 -0.44 -29.11 6.07
#